data_26e603138b7bcd14c62938b4e2e78e70
#
_entry.id   26e603138b7bcd14c62938b4e2e78e70
#
_cell.length_a   1.000
_cell.length_b   1.000
_cell.length_c   1.000
_cell.angle_alpha   90.00
_cell.angle_beta   90.00
_cell.angle_gamma   90.00
#
_symmetry.space_group_name_H-M   'P 1'
#
loop_
_entity.id
_entity.type
_entity.pdbx_description
1 polymer ?
#
loop_
_entity_poly.entity_id
_entity_poly.type
_entity_poly.pdbx_seq_one_letter_code
_entity_poly.pdbx_strand_id
1 'polypeptide(L)'
;GCGNVAMDCCRTARRLMKGGRVTVSYRRTRASAPADPEEIKAAMEEDIGFEFLTAPVEVIVEDGRVTGIRLVRMAEGEPDASGRRSVRPVEGSEFVVPCRYVIAAIGQKLDTSIFCEADGIRLTKRGTIEVDESLRTSREGVFAGGDASSGPTSLIWGMAQGQNAAMAIHEYLMTDAPGFNPRLRFADLIRKADLLGKCVPDRPVVFRPRREIGMLSAAERVGNWEEVEHGLTESDAREEAKRCLRCYRLFGVKTLFPIPGKSAMDEL
;
A
#
# COMPACT_ATOMS: atom_id res chain seq x y z
N GLY A 1 6.62 10.06 -9.51
CA GLY A 1 6.40 9.04 -8.47
C GLY A 1 6.60 7.64 -8.99
N CYS A 2 6.79 6.65 -8.11
CA CYS A 2 6.98 5.25 -8.50
C CYS A 2 6.33 4.29 -7.48
N GLY A 3 5.15 4.64 -6.99
CA GLY A 3 4.27 3.75 -6.23
C GLY A 3 3.24 3.06 -7.14
N ASN A 4 2.38 2.19 -6.59
CA ASN A 4 1.36 1.48 -7.37
C ASN A 4 0.46 2.45 -8.16
N VAL A 5 0.05 3.59 -7.57
CA VAL A 5 -0.71 4.62 -8.28
C VAL A 5 0.04 5.17 -9.50
N ALA A 6 1.38 5.30 -9.43
CA ALA A 6 2.17 5.71 -10.59
C ALA A 6 2.17 4.64 -11.68
N MET A 7 2.16 3.36 -11.32
CA MET A 7 2.06 2.25 -12.27
C MET A 7 0.70 2.25 -12.95
N ASP A 8 -0.40 2.42 -12.21
CA ASP A 8 -1.74 2.56 -12.77
C ASP A 8 -1.82 3.74 -13.75
N CYS A 9 -1.33 4.91 -13.34
CA CYS A 9 -1.33 6.12 -14.18
C CYS A 9 -0.54 5.93 -15.47
N CYS A 10 0.68 5.41 -15.40
CA CYS A 10 1.54 5.28 -16.58
C CYS A 10 1.03 4.21 -17.55
N ARG A 11 0.54 3.08 -17.05
CA ARG A 11 -0.04 2.01 -17.88
C ARG A 11 -1.36 2.43 -18.51
N THR A 12 -2.20 3.17 -17.78
CA THR A 12 -3.42 3.80 -18.33
C THR A 12 -3.08 4.83 -19.42
N ALA A 13 -2.13 5.71 -19.15
CA ALA A 13 -1.67 6.70 -20.14
C ALA A 13 -1.12 6.02 -21.40
N ARG A 14 -0.36 4.92 -21.25
CA ARG A 14 0.19 4.15 -22.38
C ARG A 14 -0.91 3.62 -23.32
N ARG A 15 -2.04 3.16 -22.73
CA ARG A 15 -3.21 2.69 -23.50
C ARG A 15 -3.95 3.82 -24.20
N LEU A 16 -4.06 4.96 -23.56
CA LEU A 16 -4.77 6.13 -24.12
C LEU A 16 -3.97 6.83 -25.22
N MET A 17 -2.64 6.78 -25.13
CA MET A 17 -1.77 7.49 -26.04
C MET A 17 -1.37 6.63 -27.24
N LYS A 18 -2.07 6.77 -28.35
CA LYS A 18 -1.70 6.10 -29.61
C LYS A 18 -0.35 6.63 -30.13
N GLY A 19 0.71 5.86 -29.98
CA GLY A 19 2.06 6.19 -30.45
C GLY A 19 2.84 7.21 -29.61
N GLY A 20 2.32 7.65 -28.47
CA GLY A 20 3.00 8.54 -27.54
C GLY A 20 3.96 7.79 -26.60
N ARG A 21 5.01 8.48 -26.15
CA ARG A 21 5.93 7.98 -25.13
C ARG A 21 5.44 8.35 -23.74
N VAL A 22 5.43 7.39 -22.82
CA VAL A 22 5.15 7.58 -21.40
C VAL A 22 6.43 7.35 -20.62
N THR A 23 6.77 8.25 -19.70
CA THR A 23 7.98 8.15 -18.88
C THR A 23 7.64 8.40 -17.42
N VAL A 24 8.12 7.53 -16.54
CA VAL A 24 8.02 7.66 -15.09
C VAL A 24 9.32 8.31 -14.57
N SER A 25 9.21 9.47 -13.91
CA SER A 25 10.33 10.09 -13.19
C SER A 25 10.25 9.76 -11.72
N TYR A 26 11.36 9.29 -11.13
CA TYR A 26 11.44 8.91 -9.73
C TYR A 26 12.75 9.35 -9.10
N ARG A 27 12.65 10.03 -7.94
CA ARG A 27 13.80 10.66 -7.27
C ARG A 27 14.81 9.69 -6.64
N ARG A 28 14.52 8.39 -6.58
CA ARG A 28 15.39 7.35 -6.02
C ARG A 28 15.70 6.29 -7.07
N THR A 29 16.45 5.27 -6.66
CA THR A 29 16.74 4.11 -7.50
C THR A 29 15.54 3.19 -7.65
N ARG A 30 15.59 2.29 -8.65
CA ARG A 30 14.60 1.23 -8.85
C ARG A 30 14.41 0.37 -7.60
N ALA A 31 15.50 0.03 -6.92
CA ALA A 31 15.47 -0.80 -5.71
C ALA A 31 14.70 -0.14 -4.55
N SER A 32 14.58 1.20 -4.55
CA SER A 32 13.85 1.97 -3.55
C SER A 32 12.42 2.30 -3.98
N ALA A 33 11.97 1.81 -5.13
CA ALA A 33 10.61 2.05 -5.63
C ALA A 33 9.58 1.33 -4.75
N PRO A 34 8.52 2.02 -4.28
CA PRO A 34 7.52 1.41 -3.40
C PRO A 34 6.44 0.61 -4.15
N ALA A 35 6.40 0.67 -5.49
CA ALA A 35 5.49 -0.14 -6.27
C ALA A 35 5.87 -1.62 -6.24
N ASP A 36 4.88 -2.48 -6.44
CA ASP A 36 5.11 -3.91 -6.60
C ASP A 36 6.11 -4.17 -7.73
N PRO A 37 7.14 -5.00 -7.51
CA PRO A 37 8.12 -5.33 -8.54
C PRO A 37 7.51 -5.93 -9.83
N GLU A 38 6.40 -6.67 -9.70
CA GLU A 38 5.67 -7.24 -10.85
C GLU A 38 4.99 -6.12 -11.66
N GLU A 39 4.43 -5.10 -11.01
CA GLU A 39 3.85 -3.93 -11.68
C GLU A 39 4.90 -3.09 -12.41
N ILE A 40 6.07 -2.89 -11.81
CA ILE A 40 7.20 -2.19 -12.47
C ILE A 40 7.66 -2.99 -13.68
N LYS A 41 7.76 -4.32 -13.56
CA LYS A 41 8.14 -5.20 -14.66
C LYS A 41 7.12 -5.10 -15.79
N ALA A 42 5.83 -5.20 -15.48
CA ALA A 42 4.76 -5.10 -16.46
C ALA A 42 4.76 -3.74 -17.20
N ALA A 43 5.01 -2.64 -16.48
CA ALA A 43 5.14 -1.33 -17.08
C ALA A 43 6.33 -1.23 -18.03
N MET A 44 7.46 -1.82 -17.69
CA MET A 44 8.64 -1.87 -18.58
C MET A 44 8.39 -2.71 -19.82
N GLU A 45 7.71 -3.85 -19.70
CA GLU A 45 7.29 -4.68 -20.83
C GLU A 45 6.31 -3.96 -21.78
N GLU A 46 5.52 -3.02 -21.26
CA GLU A 46 4.60 -2.15 -22.01
C GLU A 46 5.31 -0.92 -22.65
N ASP A 47 6.64 -0.92 -22.71
CA ASP A 47 7.47 0.16 -23.29
C ASP A 47 7.31 1.51 -22.57
N ILE A 48 7.11 1.49 -21.26
CA ILE A 48 7.12 2.69 -20.44
C ILE A 48 8.56 2.99 -20.01
N GLY A 49 9.01 4.21 -20.29
CA GLY A 49 10.35 4.68 -19.90
C GLY A 49 10.43 4.98 -18.39
N PHE A 50 11.61 4.77 -17.80
CA PHE A 50 11.87 5.11 -16.41
C PHE A 50 13.12 5.97 -16.29
N GLU A 51 12.97 7.15 -15.70
CA GLU A 51 14.04 8.05 -15.31
C GLU A 51 14.20 8.01 -13.79
N PHE A 52 15.05 7.09 -13.33
CA PHE A 52 15.41 6.99 -11.92
C PHE A 52 16.43 8.09 -11.55
N LEU A 53 16.50 8.40 -10.26
CA LEU A 53 17.36 9.46 -9.73
C LEU A 53 17.09 10.81 -10.42
N THR A 54 15.81 11.12 -10.64
CA THR A 54 15.36 12.41 -11.18
C THR A 54 14.19 12.94 -10.37
N ALA A 55 14.19 14.23 -10.09
CA ALA A 55 13.09 14.92 -9.42
C ALA A 55 12.57 16.08 -10.25
N PRO A 56 11.25 16.35 -10.23
CA PRO A 56 10.68 17.51 -10.90
C PRO A 56 11.06 18.79 -10.15
N VAL A 57 11.41 19.81 -10.91
CA VAL A 57 11.69 21.17 -10.45
C VAL A 57 10.53 22.10 -10.83
N GLU A 58 10.10 22.02 -12.09
CA GLU A 58 9.11 22.94 -12.65
C GLU A 58 8.36 22.28 -13.80
N VAL A 59 7.08 22.57 -13.93
CA VAL A 59 6.28 22.27 -15.13
C VAL A 59 6.29 23.50 -16.02
N ILE A 60 6.79 23.36 -17.26
CA ILE A 60 6.91 24.45 -18.22
C ILE A 60 5.58 24.58 -18.93
N VAL A 61 4.99 25.78 -18.87
CA VAL A 61 3.71 26.11 -19.48
C VAL A 61 3.88 27.30 -20.40
N GLU A 62 3.44 27.15 -21.66
CA GLU A 62 3.42 28.22 -22.68
C GLU A 62 1.99 28.30 -23.24
N ASP A 63 1.45 29.48 -23.36
CA ASP A 63 0.09 29.74 -23.85
C ASP A 63 -0.99 28.87 -23.16
N GLY A 64 -0.84 28.66 -21.84
CA GLY A 64 -1.78 27.86 -21.05
C GLY A 64 -1.68 26.32 -21.27
N ARG A 65 -0.65 25.86 -21.96
CA ARG A 65 -0.42 24.45 -22.26
C ARG A 65 0.94 23.97 -21.72
N VAL A 66 0.97 22.76 -21.21
CA VAL A 66 2.23 22.13 -20.81
C VAL A 66 3.07 21.83 -22.06
N THR A 67 4.30 22.34 -22.11
CA THR A 67 5.27 22.11 -23.18
C THR A 67 6.46 21.24 -22.70
N GLY A 68 6.68 21.16 -21.40
CA GLY A 68 7.77 20.36 -20.85
C GLY A 68 7.76 20.28 -19.33
N ILE A 69 8.69 19.51 -18.80
CA ILE A 69 9.01 19.44 -17.38
C ILE A 69 10.51 19.58 -17.19
N ARG A 70 10.92 20.45 -16.27
CA ARG A 70 12.30 20.56 -15.83
C ARG A 70 12.54 19.57 -14.73
N LEU A 71 13.53 18.72 -14.91
CA LEU A 71 13.98 17.72 -13.98
C LEU A 71 15.42 18.05 -13.53
N VAL A 72 15.78 17.61 -12.33
CA VAL A 72 17.15 17.65 -11.80
C VAL A 72 17.61 16.22 -11.48
N ARG A 73 18.88 15.92 -11.71
CA ARG A 73 19.48 14.66 -11.31
C ARG A 73 19.61 14.60 -9.77
N MET A 74 19.43 13.41 -9.22
CA MET A 74 19.52 13.16 -7.79
C MET A 74 20.71 12.26 -7.49
N ALA A 75 21.40 12.53 -6.40
CA ALA A 75 22.45 11.66 -5.84
C ALA A 75 21.95 11.00 -4.56
N GLU A 76 22.28 9.74 -4.38
CA GLU A 76 22.02 9.04 -3.12
C GLU A 76 23.05 9.49 -2.07
N GLY A 77 22.57 9.71 -0.86
CA GLY A 77 23.37 9.97 0.34
C GLY A 77 23.36 8.77 1.29
N GLU A 78 23.75 9.03 2.53
CA GLU A 78 23.78 8.02 3.58
C GLU A 78 22.37 7.50 3.91
N PRO A 79 22.27 6.22 4.34
CA PRO A 79 21.02 5.66 4.81
C PRO A 79 20.59 6.30 6.14
N ASP A 80 19.29 6.51 6.31
CA ASP A 80 18.70 6.92 7.58
C ASP A 80 18.57 5.73 8.55
N ALA A 81 18.06 5.98 9.77
CA ALA A 81 17.85 4.94 10.79
C ALA A 81 16.95 3.78 10.35
N SER A 82 16.15 3.95 9.29
CA SER A 82 15.32 2.89 8.69
C SER A 82 16.04 2.13 7.57
N GLY A 83 17.31 2.44 7.29
CA GLY A 83 18.10 1.89 6.19
C GLY A 83 17.77 2.53 4.82
N ARG A 84 16.90 3.53 4.78
CA ARG A 84 16.50 4.20 3.54
C ARG A 84 17.48 5.31 3.21
N ARG A 85 18.12 5.25 2.03
CA ARG A 85 19.08 6.28 1.59
C ARG A 85 18.38 7.62 1.40
N SER A 86 19.01 8.69 1.91
CA SER A 86 18.64 10.05 1.59
C SER A 86 18.92 10.34 0.11
N VAL A 87 18.29 11.35 -0.46
CA VAL A 87 18.57 11.80 -1.83
C VAL A 87 18.66 13.31 -1.86
N ARG A 88 19.61 13.84 -2.62
CA ARG A 88 19.85 15.29 -2.78
C ARG A 88 19.96 15.66 -4.26
N PRO A 89 19.51 16.84 -4.66
CA PRO A 89 19.74 17.34 -6.01
C PRO A 89 21.24 17.49 -6.29
N VAL A 90 21.62 17.23 -7.54
CA VAL A 90 22.97 17.54 -8.05
C VAL A 90 22.92 18.94 -8.69
N GLU A 91 23.65 19.87 -8.16
CA GLU A 91 23.69 21.24 -8.65
C GLU A 91 24.11 21.28 -10.13
N GLY A 92 23.44 22.13 -10.93
CA GLY A 92 23.74 22.31 -12.34
C GLY A 92 23.38 21.14 -13.25
N SER A 93 22.68 20.12 -12.74
CA SER A 93 22.26 18.94 -13.51
C SER A 93 20.84 19.00 -14.06
N GLU A 94 20.24 20.17 -14.05
CA GLU A 94 18.89 20.37 -14.56
C GLU A 94 18.80 20.15 -16.06
N PHE A 95 17.71 19.53 -16.50
CA PHE A 95 17.40 19.32 -17.91
C PHE A 95 15.92 19.37 -18.16
N VAL A 96 15.52 19.67 -19.39
CA VAL A 96 14.11 19.76 -19.80
C VAL A 96 13.73 18.53 -20.60
N VAL A 97 12.61 17.93 -20.25
CA VAL A 97 11.96 16.86 -21.01
C VAL A 97 10.71 17.43 -21.64
N PRO A 98 10.62 17.49 -22.97
CA PRO A 98 9.40 17.93 -23.66
C PRO A 98 8.26 16.94 -23.37
N CYS A 99 7.12 17.46 -22.94
CA CYS A 99 5.92 16.66 -22.70
C CYS A 99 4.66 17.54 -22.79
N ARG A 100 3.51 16.90 -23.05
CA ARG A 100 2.21 17.57 -23.11
C ARG A 100 1.38 17.37 -21.85
N TYR A 101 1.69 16.35 -21.07
CA TYR A 101 0.98 15.98 -19.85
C TYR A 101 1.96 15.63 -18.76
N VAL A 102 1.66 16.09 -17.56
CA VAL A 102 2.38 15.72 -16.33
C VAL A 102 1.35 15.22 -15.32
N ILE A 103 1.55 14.01 -14.84
CA ILE A 103 0.70 13.38 -13.82
C ILE A 103 1.49 13.24 -12.53
N ALA A 104 1.04 13.89 -11.47
CA ALA A 104 1.66 13.81 -10.16
C ALA A 104 1.11 12.60 -9.38
N ALA A 105 1.90 11.53 -9.25
CA ALA A 105 1.59 10.35 -8.46
C ALA A 105 2.55 10.25 -7.26
N ILE A 106 2.61 11.30 -6.44
CA ILE A 106 3.60 11.50 -5.35
C ILE A 106 3.03 11.24 -3.95
N GLY A 107 1.83 10.67 -3.86
CA GLY A 107 1.09 10.43 -2.64
C GLY A 107 0.12 11.55 -2.29
N GLN A 108 -0.65 11.33 -1.23
CA GLN A 108 -1.65 12.26 -0.73
C GLN A 108 -1.35 12.61 0.72
N LYS A 109 -1.88 13.72 1.17
CA LYS A 109 -1.88 14.13 2.58
C LYS A 109 -3.33 14.35 3.00
N LEU A 110 -3.61 14.10 4.26
CA LEU A 110 -4.88 14.46 4.85
C LEU A 110 -5.06 15.98 4.78
N ASP A 111 -6.19 16.42 4.24
CA ASP A 111 -6.60 17.82 4.35
C ASP A 111 -7.17 18.05 5.75
N THR A 112 -6.40 18.72 6.58
CA THR A 112 -6.76 19.03 7.96
C THR A 112 -7.45 20.39 8.10
N SER A 113 -7.66 21.11 7.00
CA SER A 113 -8.32 22.44 7.01
C SER A 113 -9.80 22.38 7.45
N ILE A 114 -10.39 21.18 7.39
CA ILE A 114 -11.76 20.93 7.88
C ILE A 114 -11.86 20.91 9.41
N PHE A 115 -10.74 20.82 10.13
CA PHE A 115 -10.69 20.84 11.57
C PHE A 115 -10.21 22.18 12.08
N CYS A 116 -10.84 22.68 13.14
CA CYS A 116 -10.37 23.84 13.88
C CYS A 116 -9.88 23.41 15.29
N GLU A 117 -9.16 24.29 15.96
CA GLU A 117 -8.63 24.00 17.30
C GLU A 117 -9.74 23.64 18.32
N ALA A 118 -10.92 24.28 18.18
CA ALA A 118 -12.10 24.01 19.03
C ALA A 118 -12.65 22.58 18.85
N ASP A 119 -12.34 21.88 17.77
CA ASP A 119 -12.74 20.48 17.57
C ASP A 119 -12.00 19.53 18.51
N GLY A 120 -10.85 19.93 19.05
CA GLY A 120 -10.08 19.14 20.02
C GLY A 120 -9.50 17.85 19.44
N ILE A 121 -9.41 17.73 18.10
CA ILE A 121 -8.84 16.55 17.41
C ILE A 121 -7.34 16.72 17.28
N ARG A 122 -6.57 15.85 17.92
CA ARG A 122 -5.11 15.85 17.81
C ARG A 122 -4.64 15.17 16.54
N LEU A 123 -3.56 15.71 15.99
CA LEU A 123 -2.89 15.16 14.83
C LEU A 123 -1.53 14.58 15.23
N THR A 124 -1.12 13.53 14.55
CA THR A 124 0.23 12.96 14.68
C THR A 124 1.27 13.89 14.05
N LYS A 125 2.54 13.66 14.32
CA LYS A 125 3.66 14.37 13.64
C LYS A 125 3.63 14.23 12.11
N ARG A 126 2.92 13.24 11.57
CA ARG A 126 2.76 13.01 10.12
C ARG A 126 1.55 13.74 9.53
N GLY A 127 0.75 14.42 10.35
CA GLY A 127 -0.45 15.12 9.93
C GLY A 127 -1.67 14.21 9.73
N THR A 128 -1.68 13.00 10.28
CA THR A 128 -2.85 12.12 10.36
C THR A 128 -3.56 12.29 11.70
N ILE A 129 -4.82 11.88 11.78
CA ILE A 129 -5.57 11.92 13.04
C ILE A 129 -4.99 10.92 14.03
N GLU A 130 -4.69 11.39 15.25
CA GLU A 130 -4.22 10.52 16.34
C GLU A 130 -5.41 9.71 16.89
N VAL A 131 -5.23 8.39 16.97
CA VAL A 131 -6.23 7.46 17.51
C VAL A 131 -5.58 6.46 18.47
N ASP A 132 -6.37 5.94 19.40
CA ASP A 132 -6.00 4.82 20.25
C ASP A 132 -6.21 3.46 19.54
N GLU A 133 -5.98 2.35 20.25
CA GLU A 133 -6.16 0.99 19.74
C GLU A 133 -7.61 0.68 19.32
N SER A 134 -8.59 1.41 19.86
CA SER A 134 -10.01 1.30 19.53
C SER A 134 -10.46 2.30 18.47
N LEU A 135 -9.52 2.98 17.80
CA LEU A 135 -9.77 4.02 16.80
C LEU A 135 -10.51 5.25 17.32
N ARG A 136 -10.46 5.49 18.64
CA ARG A 136 -10.99 6.70 19.26
C ARG A 136 -10.00 7.84 19.08
N THR A 137 -10.52 9.01 18.71
CA THR A 137 -9.71 10.22 18.64
C THR A 137 -9.57 10.86 20.04
N SER A 138 -8.84 11.96 20.12
CA SER A 138 -8.77 12.78 21.35
C SER A 138 -10.08 13.46 21.72
N ARG A 139 -11.05 13.53 20.79
CA ARG A 139 -12.39 14.06 21.05
C ARG A 139 -13.35 12.91 21.34
N GLU A 140 -14.05 13.00 22.47
CA GLU A 140 -15.04 12.00 22.88
C GLU A 140 -16.14 11.82 21.82
N GLY A 141 -16.53 10.58 21.56
CA GLY A 141 -17.56 10.24 20.57
C GLY A 141 -17.11 10.33 19.12
N VAL A 142 -15.83 10.67 18.85
CA VAL A 142 -15.27 10.77 17.51
C VAL A 142 -14.25 9.66 17.27
N PHE A 143 -14.42 8.95 16.17
CA PHE A 143 -13.55 7.83 15.75
C PHE A 143 -12.96 8.13 14.37
N ALA A 144 -11.77 7.60 14.10
CA ALA A 144 -11.14 7.74 12.81
C ALA A 144 -10.42 6.44 12.39
N GLY A 145 -10.44 6.14 11.10
CA GLY A 145 -9.79 4.96 10.54
C GLY A 145 -9.37 5.19 9.08
N GLY A 146 -8.80 4.17 8.45
CA GLY A 146 -8.29 4.25 7.09
C GLY A 146 -7.13 5.23 6.95
N ASP A 147 -7.00 5.84 5.78
CA ASP A 147 -5.91 6.75 5.46
C ASP A 147 -5.90 8.01 6.34
N ALA A 148 -7.04 8.39 6.91
CA ALA A 148 -7.13 9.53 7.82
C ALA A 148 -6.31 9.34 9.10
N SER A 149 -6.21 8.12 9.63
CA SER A 149 -5.45 7.80 10.84
C SER A 149 -4.09 7.17 10.56
N SER A 150 -4.01 6.30 9.55
CA SER A 150 -2.79 5.54 9.25
C SER A 150 -1.89 6.19 8.20
N GLY A 151 -2.39 7.16 7.44
CA GLY A 151 -1.82 7.57 6.16
C GLY A 151 -2.18 6.56 5.06
N PRO A 152 -1.73 6.79 3.80
CA PRO A 152 -2.03 5.91 2.68
C PRO A 152 -1.55 4.48 2.92
N THR A 153 -2.48 3.53 2.86
CA THR A 153 -2.25 2.09 3.06
C THR A 153 -2.95 1.28 1.96
N SER A 154 -3.52 0.12 2.30
CA SER A 154 -4.28 -0.71 1.37
C SER A 154 -5.78 -0.61 1.61
N LEU A 155 -6.57 -0.89 0.57
CA LEU A 155 -8.03 -0.98 0.66
C LEU A 155 -8.48 -1.94 1.77
N ILE A 156 -7.83 -3.12 1.86
CA ILE A 156 -8.15 -4.14 2.87
C ILE A 156 -7.89 -3.59 4.29
N TRP A 157 -6.83 -2.81 4.48
CA TRP A 157 -6.56 -2.17 5.76
C TRP A 157 -7.65 -1.17 6.13
N GLY A 158 -8.08 -0.33 5.17
CA GLY A 158 -9.18 0.60 5.36
C GLY A 158 -10.49 -0.12 5.74
N MET A 159 -10.82 -1.21 5.07
CA MET A 159 -11.99 -2.03 5.40
C MET A 159 -11.90 -2.64 6.79
N ALA A 160 -10.75 -3.18 7.18
CA ALA A 160 -10.54 -3.74 8.51
C ALA A 160 -10.69 -2.67 9.61
N GLN A 161 -10.12 -1.49 9.40
CA GLN A 161 -10.30 -0.37 10.33
C GLN A 161 -11.75 0.11 10.40
N GLY A 162 -12.46 0.15 9.27
CA GLY A 162 -13.89 0.47 9.26
C GLY A 162 -14.72 -0.51 10.09
N GLN A 163 -14.46 -1.81 9.98
CA GLN A 163 -15.11 -2.82 10.83
C GLN A 163 -14.74 -2.65 12.31
N ASN A 164 -13.48 -2.41 12.61
CA ASN A 164 -13.03 -2.19 13.98
C ASN A 164 -13.65 -0.93 14.59
N ALA A 165 -13.72 0.16 13.82
CA ALA A 165 -14.37 1.40 14.25
C ALA A 165 -15.85 1.19 14.52
N ALA A 166 -16.58 0.49 13.64
CA ALA A 166 -18.00 0.20 13.84
C ALA A 166 -18.25 -0.55 15.15
N MET A 167 -17.37 -1.50 15.50
CA MET A 167 -17.50 -2.24 16.75
C MET A 167 -17.14 -1.40 17.96
N ALA A 168 -16.09 -0.56 17.87
CA ALA A 168 -15.72 0.35 18.92
C ALA A 168 -16.81 1.42 19.19
N ILE A 169 -17.49 1.89 18.13
CA ILE A 169 -18.65 2.79 18.23
C ILE A 169 -19.82 2.06 18.90
N HIS A 170 -20.10 0.82 18.50
CA HIS A 170 -21.15 0.04 19.13
C HIS A 170 -20.93 -0.11 20.64
N GLU A 171 -19.74 -0.45 21.06
CA GLU A 171 -19.39 -0.56 22.47
C GLU A 171 -19.46 0.77 23.21
N TYR A 172 -19.03 1.86 22.56
CA TYR A 172 -19.14 3.20 23.13
C TYR A 172 -20.60 3.61 23.39
N LEU A 173 -21.52 3.17 22.53
CA LEU A 173 -22.95 3.46 22.67
C LEU A 173 -23.66 2.52 23.66
N MET A 174 -23.11 1.33 23.89
CA MET A 174 -23.69 0.30 24.77
C MET A 174 -22.93 0.33 26.10
N THR A 175 -23.46 1.06 27.09
CA THR A 175 -22.81 1.36 28.39
C THR A 175 -22.33 0.15 29.19
N ASP A 176 -22.85 -1.05 28.92
CA ASP A 176 -22.52 -2.30 29.65
C ASP A 176 -21.68 -3.28 28.80
N ALA A 177 -21.22 -2.89 27.61
CA ALA A 177 -20.43 -3.76 26.77
C ALA A 177 -18.96 -3.81 27.24
N PRO A 178 -18.33 -5.00 27.28
CA PRO A 178 -16.90 -5.09 27.57
C PRO A 178 -16.10 -4.39 26.47
N GLY A 179 -15.01 -3.71 26.83
CA GLY A 179 -14.18 -2.95 25.90
C GLY A 179 -13.73 -3.78 24.68
N PHE A 180 -13.89 -3.19 23.49
CA PHE A 180 -13.55 -3.86 22.24
C PHE A 180 -12.05 -4.05 22.09
N ASN A 181 -11.64 -5.30 21.93
CA ASN A 181 -10.28 -5.66 21.59
C ASN A 181 -10.28 -6.50 20.29
N PRO A 182 -9.79 -5.94 19.18
CA PRO A 182 -9.75 -6.65 17.89
C PRO A 182 -9.04 -8.00 17.96
N ARG A 183 -8.00 -8.12 18.80
CA ARG A 183 -7.21 -9.35 18.99
C ARG A 183 -8.03 -10.43 19.68
N LEU A 184 -8.79 -10.08 20.71
CA LEU A 184 -9.66 -11.03 21.40
C LEU A 184 -10.76 -11.53 20.48
N ARG A 185 -11.33 -10.65 19.66
CA ARG A 185 -12.31 -11.03 18.65
C ARG A 185 -11.76 -12.04 17.66
N PHE A 186 -10.55 -11.83 17.15
CA PHE A 186 -9.92 -12.80 16.25
C PHE A 186 -9.70 -14.15 16.92
N ALA A 187 -9.23 -14.14 18.17
CA ALA A 187 -9.09 -15.37 18.97
C ALA A 187 -10.42 -16.12 19.15
N ASP A 188 -11.50 -15.38 19.41
CA ASP A 188 -12.85 -15.97 19.54
C ASP A 188 -13.37 -16.52 18.23
N LEU A 189 -13.10 -15.88 17.10
CA LEU A 189 -13.44 -16.41 15.78
C LEU A 189 -12.71 -17.73 15.50
N ILE A 190 -11.43 -17.81 15.84
CA ILE A 190 -10.65 -19.06 15.71
C ILE A 190 -11.23 -20.16 16.59
N ARG A 191 -11.59 -19.86 17.85
CA ARG A 191 -12.25 -20.84 18.75
C ARG A 191 -13.59 -21.29 18.20
N LYS A 192 -14.48 -20.35 17.84
CA LYS A 192 -15.81 -20.66 17.31
C LYS A 192 -15.76 -21.48 16.02
N ALA A 193 -14.77 -21.24 15.17
CA ALA A 193 -14.55 -22.02 13.96
C ALA A 193 -13.87 -23.38 14.20
N ASP A 194 -13.47 -23.67 15.45
CA ASP A 194 -12.75 -24.90 15.84
C ASP A 194 -11.51 -25.17 14.98
N LEU A 195 -10.81 -24.11 14.60
CA LEU A 195 -9.66 -24.23 13.70
C LEU A 195 -8.45 -24.86 14.37
N LEU A 196 -8.36 -24.79 15.70
CA LEU A 196 -7.27 -25.40 16.48
C LEU A 196 -7.53 -26.87 16.79
N GLY A 197 -8.80 -27.27 16.94
CA GLY A 197 -9.20 -28.65 17.24
C GLY A 197 -9.22 -29.57 16.02
N LYS A 198 -9.32 -29.02 14.82
CA LYS A 198 -9.30 -29.82 13.60
C LYS A 198 -7.93 -30.42 13.38
N CYS A 199 -7.81 -31.70 13.70
CA CYS A 199 -6.64 -32.49 13.38
C CYS A 199 -6.54 -32.58 11.85
N VAL A 200 -5.48 -31.99 11.31
CA VAL A 200 -5.17 -32.17 9.90
C VAL A 200 -3.97 -33.10 9.83
N PRO A 201 -4.01 -34.13 8.97
CA PRO A 201 -2.90 -35.05 8.82
C PRO A 201 -1.60 -34.29 8.65
N ASP A 202 -0.58 -34.68 9.39
CA ASP A 202 0.79 -34.18 9.22
C ASP A 202 1.23 -34.56 7.81
N ARG A 203 1.12 -33.61 6.91
CA ARG A 203 1.69 -33.76 5.57
C ARG A 203 3.06 -33.12 5.60
N PRO A 204 4.09 -33.80 5.11
CA PRO A 204 5.40 -33.21 4.98
C PRO A 204 5.29 -31.93 4.15
N VAL A 205 5.92 -30.86 4.62
CA VAL A 205 6.01 -29.60 3.88
C VAL A 205 6.93 -29.87 2.69
N VAL A 206 6.34 -30.05 1.52
CA VAL A 206 7.09 -30.18 0.27
C VAL A 206 7.15 -28.78 -0.34
N PHE A 207 8.38 -28.29 -0.57
CA PHE A 207 8.58 -27.04 -1.32
C PHE A 207 7.98 -27.19 -2.73
N ARG A 208 7.08 -26.28 -3.06
CA ARG A 208 6.46 -26.19 -4.39
C ARG A 208 6.63 -24.77 -4.91
N PRO A 209 7.04 -24.56 -6.16
CA PRO A 209 7.07 -23.22 -6.73
C PRO A 209 5.67 -22.63 -6.78
N ARG A 210 5.58 -21.29 -6.69
CA ARG A 210 4.32 -20.57 -6.91
C ARG A 210 3.81 -20.84 -8.32
N ARG A 211 2.50 -21.00 -8.47
CA ARG A 211 1.86 -21.04 -9.80
C ARG A 211 1.86 -19.65 -10.40
N GLU A 212 2.31 -19.57 -11.62
CA GLU A 212 2.24 -18.34 -12.39
C GLU A 212 0.83 -18.16 -12.94
N ILE A 213 0.31 -16.96 -12.82
CA ILE A 213 -0.97 -16.58 -13.41
C ILE A 213 -0.74 -16.24 -14.87
N GLY A 214 -1.55 -16.83 -15.76
CA GLY A 214 -1.51 -16.48 -17.18
C GLY A 214 -1.88 -15.01 -17.38
N MET A 215 -1.13 -14.31 -18.22
CA MET A 215 -1.35 -12.89 -18.50
C MET A 215 -1.40 -12.66 -20.02
N LEU A 216 -2.16 -11.64 -20.44
CA LEU A 216 -2.07 -11.11 -21.80
C LEU A 216 -0.63 -10.69 -22.13
N SER A 217 -0.20 -10.89 -23.36
CA SER A 217 1.10 -10.40 -23.80
C SER A 217 1.18 -8.86 -23.72
N ALA A 218 2.39 -8.32 -23.62
CA ALA A 218 2.58 -6.87 -23.54
C ALA A 218 1.95 -6.11 -24.73
N ALA A 219 2.03 -6.69 -25.92
CA ALA A 219 1.44 -6.11 -27.13
C ALA A 219 -0.10 -6.07 -27.07
N GLU A 220 -0.73 -7.11 -26.54
CA GLU A 220 -2.17 -7.17 -26.37
C GLU A 220 -2.63 -6.19 -25.28
N ARG A 221 -1.92 -6.14 -24.13
CA ARG A 221 -2.26 -5.25 -23.01
C ARG A 221 -2.30 -3.78 -23.37
N VAL A 222 -1.38 -3.29 -24.22
CA VAL A 222 -1.36 -1.87 -24.62
C VAL A 222 -2.42 -1.52 -25.66
N GLY A 223 -3.03 -2.50 -26.29
CA GLY A 223 -4.03 -2.31 -27.35
C GLY A 223 -5.48 -2.38 -26.88
N ASN A 224 -5.73 -2.83 -25.67
CA ASN A 224 -7.09 -3.08 -25.18
C ASN A 224 -7.27 -2.76 -23.67
N TRP A 225 -8.48 -2.94 -23.17
CA TRP A 225 -8.88 -2.78 -21.77
C TRP A 225 -9.40 -4.08 -21.16
N GLU A 226 -9.06 -5.22 -21.77
CA GLU A 226 -9.38 -6.53 -21.25
C GLU A 226 -8.64 -6.78 -19.94
N GLU A 227 -9.15 -7.71 -19.14
CA GLU A 227 -8.50 -8.15 -17.93
C GLU A 227 -7.12 -8.75 -18.26
N VAL A 228 -6.09 -8.19 -17.64
CA VAL A 228 -4.69 -8.56 -17.96
C VAL A 228 -4.34 -9.95 -17.44
N GLU A 229 -4.83 -10.31 -16.24
CA GLU A 229 -4.55 -11.58 -15.58
C GLU A 229 -5.74 -12.52 -15.77
N HIS A 230 -5.49 -13.72 -16.30
CA HIS A 230 -6.55 -14.69 -16.57
C HIS A 230 -7.00 -15.47 -15.32
N GLY A 231 -6.36 -15.23 -14.17
CA GLY A 231 -6.61 -15.98 -12.95
C GLY A 231 -6.00 -17.39 -12.98
N LEU A 232 -6.38 -18.20 -12.00
CA LEU A 232 -5.98 -19.60 -11.89
C LEU A 232 -7.12 -20.51 -12.33
N THR A 233 -6.79 -21.60 -13.02
CA THR A 233 -7.73 -22.69 -13.20
C THR A 233 -8.07 -23.35 -11.85
N GLU A 234 -9.18 -24.08 -11.76
CA GLU A 234 -9.53 -24.82 -10.53
C GLU A 234 -8.40 -25.78 -10.12
N SER A 235 -7.78 -26.44 -11.08
CA SER A 235 -6.66 -27.35 -10.83
C SER A 235 -5.45 -26.59 -10.25
N ASP A 236 -5.07 -25.45 -10.84
CA ASP A 236 -3.96 -24.63 -10.37
C ASP A 236 -4.24 -24.04 -8.99
N ALA A 237 -5.46 -23.56 -8.76
CA ALA A 237 -5.88 -23.05 -7.45
C ALA A 237 -5.79 -24.13 -6.37
N ARG A 238 -6.19 -25.37 -6.67
CA ARG A 238 -6.06 -26.51 -5.75
C ARG A 238 -4.60 -26.85 -5.46
N GLU A 239 -3.71 -26.80 -6.49
CA GLU A 239 -2.29 -27.03 -6.28
C GLU A 239 -1.63 -25.91 -5.49
N GLU A 240 -1.99 -24.65 -5.76
CA GLU A 240 -1.52 -23.49 -4.99
C GLU A 240 -1.97 -23.55 -3.52
N ALA A 241 -3.21 -23.96 -3.28
CA ALA A 241 -3.72 -24.15 -1.91
C ALA A 241 -2.95 -25.20 -1.10
N LYS A 242 -2.31 -26.17 -1.75
CA LYS A 242 -1.46 -27.18 -1.08
C LYS A 242 -0.15 -26.60 -0.52
N ARG A 243 0.23 -25.39 -0.95
CA ARG A 243 1.40 -24.67 -0.42
C ARG A 243 1.09 -23.97 0.91
N CYS A 244 -0.17 -23.89 1.32
CA CYS A 244 -0.60 -23.21 2.53
C CYS A 244 0.04 -23.84 3.76
N LEU A 245 0.85 -23.06 4.49
CA LEU A 245 1.50 -23.46 5.76
C LEU A 245 0.56 -23.38 6.96
N ARG A 246 -0.68 -22.92 6.75
CA ARG A 246 -1.69 -22.75 7.81
C ARG A 246 -1.21 -21.88 8.97
N CYS A 247 -0.61 -20.75 8.65
CA CYS A 247 -0.04 -19.81 9.62
C CYS A 247 -1.07 -19.32 10.66
N TYR A 248 -2.37 -19.35 10.36
CA TYR A 248 -3.44 -19.05 11.33
C TYR A 248 -3.35 -19.90 12.61
N ARG A 249 -2.80 -21.11 12.54
CA ARG A 249 -2.58 -21.97 13.72
C ARG A 249 -1.54 -21.38 14.66
N LEU A 250 -0.41 -20.90 14.11
CA LEU A 250 0.64 -20.23 14.89
C LEU A 250 0.12 -18.94 15.50
N PHE A 251 -0.68 -18.19 14.74
CA PHE A 251 -1.29 -16.96 15.20
C PHE A 251 -2.30 -17.22 16.34
N GLY A 252 -3.12 -18.24 16.21
CA GLY A 252 -4.06 -18.67 17.25
C GLY A 252 -3.34 -19.10 18.53
N VAL A 253 -2.25 -19.84 18.43
CA VAL A 253 -1.42 -20.23 19.60
C VAL A 253 -0.84 -18.97 20.27
N LYS A 254 -0.25 -18.05 19.51
CA LYS A 254 0.36 -16.83 20.08
C LYS A 254 -0.66 -15.93 20.77
N THR A 255 -1.89 -15.80 20.23
CA THR A 255 -2.93 -14.95 20.80
C THR A 255 -3.71 -15.60 21.94
N LEU A 256 -3.85 -16.93 21.94
CA LEU A 256 -4.59 -17.67 22.96
C LEU A 256 -3.73 -18.08 24.16
N PHE A 257 -2.43 -18.21 23.95
CA PHE A 257 -1.47 -18.60 24.97
C PHE A 257 -0.30 -17.61 25.02
N PRO A 258 -0.52 -16.39 25.53
CA PRO A 258 0.56 -15.41 25.68
C PRO A 258 1.66 -16.00 26.54
N ILE A 259 2.92 -15.79 26.14
CA ILE A 259 4.08 -16.22 26.93
C ILE A 259 4.09 -15.40 28.23
N PRO A 260 4.07 -16.05 29.41
CA PRO A 260 4.07 -15.33 30.67
C PRO A 260 5.27 -14.39 30.79
N GLY A 261 5.02 -13.11 31.12
CA GLY A 261 6.06 -12.10 31.36
C GLY A 261 6.51 -11.28 30.16
N LYS A 262 5.95 -11.51 28.97
CA LYS A 262 6.17 -10.63 27.81
C LYS A 262 4.87 -9.99 27.36
N SER A 263 4.87 -8.67 27.24
CA SER A 263 3.80 -7.94 26.59
C SER A 263 3.75 -8.35 25.11
N ALA A 264 2.55 -8.54 24.57
CA ALA A 264 2.37 -8.87 23.15
C ALA A 264 2.84 -7.72 22.20
N MET A 265 3.26 -6.58 22.77
CA MET A 265 3.78 -5.42 22.06
C MET A 265 5.31 -5.42 21.93
N ASP A 266 6.02 -6.24 22.70
CA ASP A 266 7.49 -6.23 22.72
C ASP A 266 8.12 -7.09 21.61
N GLU A 267 7.29 -7.77 20.81
CA GLU A 267 7.73 -8.70 19.76
C GLU A 267 7.20 -8.34 18.34
N LEU A 268 6.59 -7.16 18.16
CA LEU A 268 6.24 -6.59 16.86
C LEU A 268 7.09 -5.34 16.60
#